data_c249a31e1ee4ce3cfa80fd24ae0e5ba4
#
_entry.id   c249a31e1ee4ce3cfa80fd24ae0e5ba4
#
_cell.length_a   1.000
_cell.length_b   1.000
_cell.length_c   1.000
_cell.angle_alpha   90.00
_cell.angle_beta   90.00
_cell.angle_gamma   90.00
#
_symmetry.space_group_name_H-M   'P 1'
#
loop_
_entity.id
_entity.type
_entity.pdbx_description
1 polymer ?
#
loop_
_entity_poly.entity_id
_entity_poly.type
_entity_poly.pdbx_seq_one_letter_code
_entity_poly.pdbx_strand_id
1 'polypeptide(L)'
;MSSEIAVIKEEVRLLREEFSQLRDRHLMVDKKYSETLESLKLLTQHSADAAKRACRSAEMAADSATRSAEVARLSLAAHVVIAAEQAAEATAAAAQAAVEAAAAASAACAAAAEAAARQAEEVALQAAAEAAQATRRATQAASEAVKMAALAAESIQTARTNQSK
;
A
#
# COMPACT_ATOMS: atom_id res chain seq x y z
N MET A 1 -27.14 -29.35 59.99
CA MET A 1 -26.48 -28.03 60.18
C MET A 1 -24.96 -28.09 59.94
N SER A 2 -24.16 -28.93 60.60
CA SER A 2 -22.68 -28.94 60.35
C SER A 2 -22.30 -29.47 59.01
N SER A 3 -23.02 -30.44 58.44
CA SER A 3 -22.78 -31.01 57.11
C SER A 3 -23.13 -30.03 55.97
N GLU A 4 -24.20 -29.28 56.11
CA GLU A 4 -24.64 -28.26 55.11
C GLU A 4 -23.66 -27.10 55.04
N ILE A 5 -23.12 -26.67 56.19
CA ILE A 5 -22.09 -25.63 56.25
C ILE A 5 -20.79 -26.10 55.53
N ALA A 6 -20.45 -27.38 55.65
CA ALA A 6 -19.27 -27.93 54.97
C ALA A 6 -19.46 -27.97 53.44
N VAL A 7 -20.65 -28.32 52.95
CA VAL A 7 -20.99 -28.30 51.52
C VAL A 7 -20.95 -26.87 50.97
N ILE A 8 -21.57 -25.93 51.67
CA ILE A 8 -21.57 -24.51 51.26
C ILE A 8 -20.12 -23.95 51.17
N LYS A 9 -19.29 -24.28 52.15
CA LYS A 9 -17.87 -23.87 52.14
C LYS A 9 -17.11 -24.41 50.92
N GLU A 10 -17.35 -25.65 50.57
CA GLU A 10 -16.72 -26.28 49.39
C GLU A 10 -17.24 -25.67 48.11
N GLU A 11 -18.51 -25.42 47.95
CA GLU A 11 -19.08 -24.71 46.80
C GLU A 11 -18.53 -23.29 46.67
N VAL A 12 -18.39 -22.54 47.75
CA VAL A 12 -17.78 -21.20 47.76
C VAL A 12 -16.30 -21.28 47.38
N ARG A 13 -15.58 -22.31 47.76
CA ARG A 13 -14.19 -22.53 47.36
C ARG A 13 -14.10 -22.77 45.85
N LEU A 14 -14.92 -23.65 45.32
CA LEU A 14 -14.96 -23.97 43.89
C LEU A 14 -15.33 -22.72 43.05
N LEU A 15 -16.36 -21.99 43.45
CA LEU A 15 -16.74 -20.75 42.78
C LEU A 15 -15.62 -19.72 42.78
N ARG A 16 -14.85 -19.60 43.86
CA ARG A 16 -13.68 -18.69 43.90
C ARG A 16 -12.59 -19.14 42.91
N GLU A 17 -12.34 -20.43 42.79
CA GLU A 17 -11.39 -20.98 41.84
C GLU A 17 -11.83 -20.74 40.40
N GLU A 18 -13.08 -21.01 40.06
CA GLU A 18 -13.67 -20.73 38.77
C GLU A 18 -13.61 -19.24 38.40
N PHE A 19 -13.97 -18.39 39.38
CA PHE A 19 -13.90 -16.93 39.18
C PHE A 19 -12.46 -16.44 38.94
N SER A 20 -11.49 -16.99 39.67
CA SER A 20 -10.08 -16.68 39.44
C SER A 20 -9.62 -17.11 38.04
N GLN A 21 -9.99 -18.31 37.60
CA GLN A 21 -9.67 -18.80 36.27
C GLN A 21 -10.33 -17.95 35.15
N LEU A 22 -11.57 -17.54 35.38
CA LEU A 22 -12.31 -16.70 34.44
C LEU A 22 -11.65 -15.32 34.31
N ARG A 23 -11.24 -14.74 35.42
CA ARG A 23 -10.51 -13.46 35.46
C ARG A 23 -9.17 -13.57 34.73
N ASP A 24 -8.41 -14.63 34.96
CA ASP A 24 -7.09 -14.81 34.35
C ASP A 24 -7.21 -15.04 32.83
N ARG A 25 -8.25 -15.77 32.39
CA ARG A 25 -8.60 -15.90 30.98
C ARG A 25 -8.99 -14.55 30.36
N HIS A 26 -9.76 -13.74 31.04
CA HIS A 26 -10.17 -12.42 30.58
C HIS A 26 -8.97 -11.50 30.40
N LEU A 27 -8.07 -11.45 31.39
CA LEU A 27 -6.83 -10.68 31.28
C LEU A 27 -5.94 -11.13 30.11
N MET A 28 -5.88 -12.43 29.85
CA MET A 28 -5.13 -12.97 28.71
C MET A 28 -5.77 -12.58 27.36
N VAL A 29 -7.10 -12.60 27.27
CA VAL A 29 -7.84 -12.17 26.07
C VAL A 29 -7.63 -10.69 25.84
N ASP A 30 -7.75 -9.85 26.87
CA ASP A 30 -7.55 -8.41 26.77
C ASP A 30 -6.12 -8.07 26.30
N LYS A 31 -5.12 -8.77 26.84
CA LYS A 31 -3.73 -8.59 26.43
C LYS A 31 -3.54 -8.95 24.94
N LYS A 32 -4.03 -10.11 24.51
CA LYS A 32 -3.95 -10.53 23.11
C LYS A 32 -4.70 -9.58 22.17
N TYR A 33 -5.83 -9.07 22.63
CA TYR A 33 -6.61 -8.10 21.86
C TYR A 33 -5.84 -6.79 21.67
N SER A 34 -5.23 -6.28 22.74
CA SER A 34 -4.37 -5.10 22.68
C SER A 34 -3.17 -5.29 21.74
N GLU A 35 -2.47 -6.42 21.82
CA GLU A 35 -1.35 -6.77 20.93
C GLU A 35 -1.80 -6.84 19.45
N THR A 36 -3.00 -7.38 19.22
CA THR A 36 -3.57 -7.46 17.86
C THR A 36 -3.89 -6.07 17.30
N LEU A 37 -4.47 -5.19 18.11
CA LEU A 37 -4.76 -3.81 17.70
C LEU A 37 -3.48 -3.03 17.37
N GLU A 38 -2.45 -3.18 18.18
CA GLU A 38 -1.16 -2.55 17.91
C GLU A 38 -0.54 -3.06 16.61
N SER A 39 -0.62 -4.36 16.35
CA SER A 39 -0.16 -4.97 15.10
C SER A 39 -0.93 -4.44 13.88
N LEU A 40 -2.26 -4.28 13.99
CA LEU A 40 -3.09 -3.70 12.93
C LEU A 40 -2.74 -2.24 12.66
N LYS A 41 -2.47 -1.47 13.70
CA LYS A 41 -2.02 -0.08 13.58
C LYS A 41 -0.69 0.02 12.84
N LEU A 42 0.28 -0.79 13.22
CA LEU A 42 1.57 -0.87 12.52
C LEU A 42 1.41 -1.29 11.06
N LEU A 43 0.58 -2.29 10.78
CA LEU A 43 0.29 -2.73 9.42
C LEU A 43 -0.32 -1.61 8.59
N THR A 44 -1.25 -0.84 9.17
CA THR A 44 -1.87 0.31 8.50
C THR A 44 -0.83 1.38 8.15
N GLN A 45 0.08 1.71 9.07
CA GLN A 45 1.17 2.66 8.83
C GLN A 45 2.13 2.16 7.74
N HIS A 46 2.57 0.91 7.82
CA HIS A 46 3.45 0.32 6.81
C HIS A 46 2.81 0.28 5.42
N SER A 47 1.51 0.00 5.35
CA SER A 47 0.77 0.01 4.08
C SER A 47 0.67 1.43 3.49
N ALA A 48 0.44 2.44 4.31
CA ALA A 48 0.44 3.83 3.88
C ALA A 48 1.83 4.27 3.36
N ASP A 49 2.89 3.89 4.05
CA ASP A 49 4.26 4.18 3.62
C ASP A 49 4.63 3.43 2.33
N ALA A 50 4.15 2.22 2.14
CA ALA A 50 4.32 1.48 0.89
C ALA A 50 3.61 2.19 -0.28
N ALA A 51 2.38 2.67 -0.06
CA ALA A 51 1.65 3.44 -1.06
C ALA A 51 2.36 4.76 -1.42
N LYS A 52 2.92 5.47 -0.44
CA LYS A 52 3.74 6.68 -0.68
C LYS A 52 4.99 6.40 -1.49
N ARG A 53 5.70 5.29 -1.21
CA ARG A 53 6.87 4.88 -2.00
C ARG A 53 6.49 4.52 -3.43
N ALA A 54 5.40 3.80 -3.62
CA ALA A 54 4.89 3.46 -4.94
C ALA A 54 4.49 4.72 -5.74
N CYS A 55 3.87 5.72 -5.09
CA CYS A 55 3.58 7.01 -5.69
C CYS A 55 4.85 7.70 -6.22
N ARG A 56 5.91 7.79 -5.39
CA ARG A 56 7.19 8.38 -5.82
C ARG A 56 7.81 7.62 -6.98
N SER A 57 7.71 6.29 -6.99
CA SER A 57 8.20 5.48 -8.10
C SER A 57 7.46 5.80 -9.40
N ALA A 58 6.14 5.99 -9.36
CA ALA A 58 5.35 6.38 -10.52
C ALA A 58 5.70 7.79 -11.02
N GLU A 59 5.92 8.75 -10.12
CA GLU A 59 6.36 10.10 -10.46
C GLU A 59 7.73 10.08 -11.15
N MET A 60 8.69 9.33 -10.62
CA MET A 60 10.01 9.16 -11.24
C MET A 60 9.93 8.48 -12.61
N ALA A 61 9.04 7.53 -12.80
CA ALA A 61 8.78 6.90 -14.08
C ALA A 61 8.20 7.90 -15.09
N ALA A 62 7.27 8.76 -14.68
CA ALA A 62 6.71 9.82 -15.52
C ALA A 62 7.79 10.82 -15.97
N ASP A 63 8.66 11.26 -15.06
CA ASP A 63 9.78 12.14 -15.39
C ASP A 63 10.77 11.48 -16.38
N SER A 64 11.06 10.21 -16.16
CA SER A 64 11.95 9.46 -17.05
C SER A 64 11.34 9.30 -18.45
N ALA A 65 10.03 9.01 -18.54
CA ALA A 65 9.32 8.93 -19.83
C ALA A 65 9.34 10.27 -20.57
N THR A 66 9.13 11.38 -19.86
CA THR A 66 9.19 12.74 -20.42
C THR A 66 10.56 13.04 -21.01
N ARG A 67 11.63 12.74 -20.28
CA ARG A 67 13.01 12.91 -20.78
C ARG A 67 13.30 12.02 -22.00
N SER A 68 12.82 10.78 -22.00
CA SER A 68 12.97 9.88 -23.15
C SER A 68 12.26 10.41 -24.38
N ALA A 69 11.05 10.95 -24.23
CA ALA A 69 10.32 11.59 -25.33
C ALA A 69 11.07 12.83 -25.88
N GLU A 70 11.66 13.63 -25.01
CA GLU A 70 12.43 14.81 -25.40
C GLU A 70 13.71 14.43 -26.15
N VAL A 71 14.46 13.45 -25.66
CA VAL A 71 15.66 12.91 -26.36
C VAL A 71 15.29 12.34 -27.69
N ALA A 72 14.22 11.57 -27.85
CA ALA A 72 13.76 11.04 -29.11
C ALA A 72 13.42 12.16 -30.12
N ARG A 73 12.77 13.22 -29.66
CA ARG A 73 12.39 14.36 -30.51
C ARG A 73 13.58 15.18 -30.99
N LEU A 74 14.62 15.29 -30.16
CA LEU A 74 15.82 16.07 -30.51
C LEU A 74 16.88 15.28 -31.27
N SER A 75 16.79 13.96 -31.30
CA SER A 75 17.82 13.11 -31.92
C SER A 75 17.54 12.79 -33.39
N LEU A 76 18.59 12.92 -34.17
CA LEU A 76 18.62 12.49 -35.59
C LEU A 76 19.37 11.15 -35.77
N ALA A 77 19.99 10.62 -34.70
CA ALA A 77 20.77 9.38 -34.78
C ALA A 77 19.90 8.15 -34.46
N ALA A 78 19.82 7.19 -35.37
CA ALA A 78 18.96 6.03 -35.28
C ALA A 78 19.18 5.20 -33.97
N HIS A 79 20.43 5.03 -33.55
CA HIS A 79 20.74 4.28 -32.31
C HIS A 79 20.29 4.99 -31.04
N VAL A 80 20.28 6.33 -31.01
CA VAL A 80 19.76 7.12 -29.88
C VAL A 80 18.23 7.03 -29.84
N VAL A 81 17.59 7.02 -30.98
CA VAL A 81 16.15 6.86 -31.11
C VAL A 81 15.71 5.49 -30.58
N ILE A 82 16.41 4.41 -30.92
CA ILE A 82 16.14 3.07 -30.42
C ILE A 82 16.32 3.01 -28.87
N ALA A 83 17.39 3.62 -28.36
CA ALA A 83 17.61 3.66 -26.92
C ALA A 83 16.51 4.44 -26.20
N ALA A 84 16.02 5.53 -26.77
CA ALA A 84 14.91 6.30 -26.22
C ALA A 84 13.58 5.51 -26.23
N GLU A 85 13.33 4.70 -27.26
CA GLU A 85 12.18 3.80 -27.35
C GLU A 85 12.20 2.77 -26.19
N GLN A 86 13.32 2.06 -26.04
CA GLN A 86 13.48 1.09 -24.96
C GLN A 86 13.34 1.73 -23.57
N ALA A 87 13.89 2.93 -23.39
CA ALA A 87 13.73 3.67 -22.15
C ALA A 87 12.26 4.05 -21.89
N ALA A 88 11.52 4.46 -22.92
CA ALA A 88 10.10 4.79 -22.81
C ALA A 88 9.25 3.56 -22.45
N GLU A 89 9.50 2.42 -23.08
CA GLU A 89 8.82 1.15 -22.74
C GLU A 89 9.10 0.73 -21.30
N ALA A 90 10.37 0.77 -20.87
CA ALA A 90 10.76 0.42 -19.51
C ALA A 90 10.10 1.35 -18.46
N THR A 91 10.00 2.64 -18.76
CA THR A 91 9.34 3.59 -17.85
C THR A 91 7.84 3.41 -17.80
N ALA A 92 7.18 3.03 -18.88
CA ALA A 92 5.76 2.70 -18.90
C ALA A 92 5.46 1.46 -18.02
N ALA A 93 6.29 0.41 -18.18
CA ALA A 93 6.18 -0.78 -17.33
C ALA A 93 6.43 -0.49 -15.84
N ALA A 94 7.43 0.33 -15.53
CA ALA A 94 7.72 0.75 -14.16
C ALA A 94 6.57 1.57 -13.55
N ALA A 95 5.93 2.44 -14.33
CA ALA A 95 4.78 3.21 -13.90
C ALA A 95 3.58 2.31 -13.58
N GLN A 96 3.30 1.32 -14.42
CA GLN A 96 2.23 0.36 -14.18
C GLN A 96 2.47 -0.47 -12.92
N ALA A 97 3.68 -0.99 -12.74
CA ALA A 97 4.05 -1.73 -11.53
C ALA A 97 3.91 -0.87 -10.26
N ALA A 98 4.23 0.42 -10.33
CA ALA A 98 4.05 1.34 -9.22
C ALA A 98 2.57 1.58 -8.87
N VAL A 99 1.67 1.64 -9.86
CA VAL A 99 0.21 1.73 -9.63
C VAL A 99 -0.32 0.47 -8.95
N GLU A 100 0.07 -0.70 -9.42
CA GLU A 100 -0.34 -1.98 -8.84
C GLU A 100 0.13 -2.09 -7.38
N ALA A 101 1.38 -1.69 -7.11
CA ALA A 101 1.91 -1.67 -5.73
C ALA A 101 1.17 -0.68 -4.84
N ALA A 102 0.81 0.50 -5.36
CA ALA A 102 0.05 1.50 -4.61
C ALA A 102 -1.37 1.04 -4.33
N ALA A 103 -2.02 0.39 -5.30
CA ALA A 103 -3.37 -0.16 -5.14
C ALA A 103 -3.39 -1.29 -4.09
N ALA A 104 -2.41 -2.21 -4.15
CA ALA A 104 -2.28 -3.28 -3.17
C ALA A 104 -2.04 -2.74 -1.74
N ALA A 105 -1.14 -1.75 -1.60
CA ALA A 105 -0.87 -1.11 -0.32
C ALA A 105 -2.11 -0.36 0.22
N SER A 106 -2.88 0.31 -0.65
CA SER A 106 -4.12 0.98 -0.28
C SER A 106 -5.19 -0.01 0.19
N ALA A 107 -5.34 -1.13 -0.50
CA ALA A 107 -6.29 -2.18 -0.12
C ALA A 107 -5.93 -2.80 1.24
N ALA A 108 -4.64 -3.09 1.47
CA ALA A 108 -4.16 -3.59 2.76
C ALA A 108 -4.39 -2.57 3.88
N CYS A 109 -4.16 -1.29 3.61
CA CYS A 109 -4.41 -0.21 4.56
C CYS A 109 -5.90 -0.08 4.90
N ALA A 110 -6.77 -0.15 3.90
CA ALA A 110 -8.22 -0.08 4.09
C ALA A 110 -8.74 -1.26 4.93
N ALA A 111 -8.27 -2.48 4.65
CA ALA A 111 -8.62 -3.66 5.42
C ALA A 111 -8.16 -3.56 6.89
N ALA A 112 -6.94 -3.09 7.12
CA ALA A 112 -6.42 -2.87 8.47
C ALA A 112 -7.21 -1.78 9.21
N ALA A 113 -7.56 -0.69 8.51
CA ALA A 113 -8.35 0.40 9.08
C ALA A 113 -9.77 -0.06 9.45
N GLU A 114 -10.43 -0.86 8.59
CA GLU A 114 -11.74 -1.42 8.89
C GLU A 114 -11.71 -2.29 10.14
N ALA A 115 -10.69 -3.15 10.27
CA ALA A 115 -10.49 -3.99 11.45
C ALA A 115 -10.27 -3.16 12.73
N ALA A 116 -9.53 -2.06 12.64
CA ALA A 116 -9.24 -1.15 13.74
C ALA A 116 -10.38 -0.16 14.04
N ALA A 117 -11.22 0.20 13.08
CA ALA A 117 -12.24 1.26 13.18
C ALA A 117 -13.30 0.99 14.24
N ARG A 118 -13.55 -0.27 14.59
CA ARG A 118 -14.47 -0.63 15.69
C ARG A 118 -14.03 -0.07 17.04
N GLN A 119 -12.77 0.33 17.14
CA GLN A 119 -12.17 0.95 18.33
C GLN A 119 -11.88 2.45 18.15
N ALA A 120 -12.42 3.08 17.10
CA ALA A 120 -12.24 4.51 16.81
C ALA A 120 -10.76 4.97 16.79
N GLU A 121 -9.88 4.18 16.22
CA GLU A 121 -8.47 4.55 16.08
C GLU A 121 -8.26 5.55 14.92
N GLU A 122 -8.18 6.82 15.27
CA GLU A 122 -7.99 7.94 14.35
C GLU A 122 -6.75 7.76 13.43
N VAL A 123 -5.67 7.18 13.97
CA VAL A 123 -4.43 6.92 13.23
C VAL A 123 -4.64 5.95 12.07
N ALA A 124 -5.46 4.91 12.25
CA ALA A 124 -5.75 3.93 11.20
C ALA A 124 -6.58 4.57 10.06
N LEU A 125 -7.56 5.40 10.42
CA LEU A 125 -8.37 6.14 9.45
C LEU A 125 -7.56 7.16 8.66
N GLN A 126 -6.68 7.90 9.34
CA GLN A 126 -5.78 8.85 8.68
C GLN A 126 -4.83 8.14 7.71
N ALA A 127 -4.18 7.06 8.13
CA ALA A 127 -3.28 6.28 7.27
C ALA A 127 -4.00 5.70 6.06
N ALA A 128 -5.25 5.23 6.20
CA ALA A 128 -6.07 4.76 5.09
C ALA A 128 -6.38 5.87 4.09
N ALA A 129 -6.71 7.07 4.57
CA ALA A 129 -6.95 8.24 3.72
C ALA A 129 -5.68 8.66 2.95
N GLU A 130 -4.52 8.68 3.62
CA GLU A 130 -3.22 8.97 2.99
C GLU A 130 -2.85 7.93 1.92
N ALA A 131 -3.07 6.63 2.19
CA ALA A 131 -2.82 5.57 1.22
C ALA A 131 -3.74 5.69 -0.01
N ALA A 132 -5.01 6.01 0.17
CA ALA A 132 -5.94 6.24 -0.92
C ALA A 132 -5.55 7.47 -1.76
N GLN A 133 -5.05 8.53 -1.14
CA GLN A 133 -4.53 9.70 -1.85
C GLN A 133 -3.26 9.37 -2.63
N ALA A 134 -2.32 8.62 -2.04
CA ALA A 134 -1.10 8.17 -2.71
C ALA A 134 -1.42 7.30 -3.93
N THR A 135 -2.40 6.40 -3.82
CA THR A 135 -2.86 5.58 -4.96
C THR A 135 -3.40 6.43 -6.10
N ARG A 136 -4.22 7.45 -5.81
CA ARG A 136 -4.72 8.36 -6.85
C ARG A 136 -3.60 9.10 -7.56
N ARG A 137 -2.63 9.63 -6.82
CA ARG A 137 -1.45 10.30 -7.40
C ARG A 137 -0.60 9.35 -8.24
N ALA A 138 -0.37 8.13 -7.77
CA ALA A 138 0.36 7.11 -8.51
C ALA A 138 -0.34 6.75 -9.83
N THR A 139 -1.65 6.60 -9.83
CA THR A 139 -2.44 6.35 -11.04
C THR A 139 -2.35 7.51 -12.03
N GLN A 140 -2.41 8.74 -11.56
CA GLN A 140 -2.27 9.92 -12.41
C GLN A 140 -0.88 10.01 -13.02
N ALA A 141 0.18 9.87 -12.22
CA ALA A 141 1.57 9.88 -12.68
C ALA A 141 1.85 8.77 -13.70
N ALA A 142 1.32 7.56 -13.47
CA ALA A 142 1.45 6.47 -14.44
C ALA A 142 0.71 6.76 -15.75
N SER A 143 -0.47 7.36 -15.70
CA SER A 143 -1.18 7.78 -16.92
C SER A 143 -0.38 8.80 -17.72
N GLU A 144 0.29 9.74 -17.07
CA GLU A 144 1.19 10.70 -17.70
C GLU A 144 2.42 10.00 -18.31
N ALA A 145 3.04 9.07 -17.59
CA ALA A 145 4.18 8.30 -18.07
C ALA A 145 3.82 7.51 -19.34
N VAL A 146 2.68 6.85 -19.39
CA VAL A 146 2.21 6.12 -20.58
C VAL A 146 1.97 7.08 -21.76
N LYS A 147 1.37 8.25 -21.53
CA LYS A 147 1.19 9.26 -22.58
C LYS A 147 2.51 9.75 -23.14
N MET A 148 3.49 10.02 -22.28
CA MET A 148 4.83 10.46 -22.71
C MET A 148 5.58 9.36 -23.46
N ALA A 149 5.44 8.10 -23.06
CA ALA A 149 5.99 6.96 -23.79
C ALA A 149 5.37 6.82 -25.18
N ALA A 150 4.07 7.02 -25.34
CA ALA A 150 3.39 7.01 -26.63
C ALA A 150 3.88 8.15 -27.54
N LEU A 151 4.03 9.37 -27.01
CA LEU A 151 4.59 10.51 -27.75
C LEU A 151 6.06 10.27 -28.17
N ALA A 152 6.85 9.61 -27.34
CA ALA A 152 8.20 9.20 -27.68
C ALA A 152 8.19 8.23 -28.87
N ALA A 153 7.33 7.21 -28.85
CA ALA A 153 7.20 6.23 -29.94
C ALA A 153 6.76 6.89 -31.25
N GLU A 154 5.82 7.83 -31.24
CA GLU A 154 5.39 8.59 -32.40
C GLU A 154 6.53 9.46 -32.99
N SER A 155 7.27 10.14 -32.09
CA SER A 155 8.44 10.93 -32.49
C SER A 155 9.52 10.09 -33.15
N ILE A 156 9.74 8.87 -32.68
CA ILE A 156 10.66 7.89 -33.23
C ILE A 156 10.22 7.45 -34.64
N GLN A 157 8.95 7.13 -34.83
CA GLN A 157 8.43 6.75 -36.16
C GLN A 157 8.59 7.88 -37.16
N THR A 158 8.33 9.12 -36.75
CA THR A 158 8.51 10.29 -37.58
C THR A 158 9.98 10.49 -37.97
N ALA A 159 10.92 10.32 -37.03
CA ALA A 159 12.34 10.40 -37.29
C ALA A 159 12.82 9.33 -38.28
N ARG A 160 12.35 8.09 -38.16
CA ARG A 160 12.67 6.98 -39.08
C ARG A 160 12.18 7.25 -40.50
N THR A 161 10.96 7.76 -40.66
CA THR A 161 10.40 8.08 -41.97
C THR A 161 11.14 9.24 -42.67
N ASN A 162 11.66 10.19 -41.91
CA ASN A 162 12.46 11.29 -42.46
C ASN A 162 13.89 10.87 -42.84
N GLN A 163 14.45 9.82 -42.25
CA GLN A 163 15.77 9.28 -42.60
C GLN A 163 15.74 8.36 -43.85
N SER A 164 14.56 7.86 -44.22
CA SER A 164 14.36 6.97 -45.35
C SER A 164 14.06 7.72 -46.69
N LYS A 165 13.97 9.04 -46.63
CA LYS A 165 13.84 9.95 -47.79
C LYS A 165 15.14 10.65 -48.09
#